data_218538abf4e812050c5da15559cfae30
#
_entry.id   218538abf4e812050c5da15559cfae30
#
_cell.length_a   1.000
_cell.length_b   1.000
_cell.length_c   1.000
_cell.angle_alpha   90.00
_cell.angle_beta   90.00
_cell.angle_gamma   90.00
#
_symmetry.space_group_name_H-M   'P 1'
#
loop_
_entity.id
_entity.type
_entity.pdbx_description
1 polymer ?
#
loop_
_entity_poly.entity_id
_entity_poly.type
_entity_poly.pdbx_seq_one_letter_code
_entity_poly.pdbx_strand_id
1 'polypeptide(L)'
;MSRRQTKDQTVVIIGMGDTGVLVATRLSRYFNVIGISTKPNLVSGQELGKRLADLSWWNRYYNTPLRGFKALADVEIHHAKAECVDLATKTVLVVDQSNDETLIPFDFLVIASGTSNGFWRDDHLRSEAQIDERLEQDAATIRDANTVAIVGGGPCGVSCALNIRRAYPEKMVSLYTSGDLPLPGYHDEARQYYHRELTAEGVQIFSGHRAITEEPSPSAGTIRFESGQSAVADAIIWSTGNRKPHTRFLPDALLDDEGFVKTKNTLEVV
;
A
#
# COMPACT_ATOMS: atom_id res chain seq x y z
N MET A 1 32.42 -14.81 22.17
CA MET A 1 32.40 -13.60 21.33
C MET A 1 32.58 -14.04 19.88
N SER A 2 31.51 -14.14 19.10
CA SER A 2 31.59 -14.46 17.66
C SER A 2 32.21 -13.25 16.96
N ARG A 3 33.34 -13.44 16.23
CA ARG A 3 33.89 -12.43 15.36
C ARG A 3 32.82 -12.07 14.32
N ARG A 4 32.34 -10.81 14.34
CA ARG A 4 31.58 -10.27 13.20
C ARG A 4 32.44 -10.46 11.97
N GLN A 5 32.04 -11.33 11.05
CA GLN A 5 32.62 -11.41 9.72
C GLN A 5 32.42 -10.04 9.07
N THR A 6 33.49 -9.42 8.60
CA THR A 6 33.40 -8.19 7.79
C THR A 6 32.61 -8.55 6.53
N LYS A 7 31.50 -7.85 6.35
CA LYS A 7 30.64 -8.04 5.15
C LYS A 7 31.23 -7.15 4.06
N ASP A 8 31.73 -7.75 3.01
CA ASP A 8 32.47 -7.04 1.95
C ASP A 8 31.55 -6.47 0.86
N GLN A 9 30.29 -6.92 0.80
CA GLN A 9 29.33 -6.53 -0.26
C GLN A 9 28.14 -5.79 0.33
N THR A 10 27.68 -4.80 -0.43
CA THR A 10 26.54 -3.94 -0.06
C THR A 10 25.30 -4.28 -0.86
N VAL A 11 24.20 -4.51 -0.18
CA VAL A 11 22.87 -4.66 -0.76
C VAL A 11 22.05 -3.42 -0.45
N VAL A 12 21.60 -2.71 -1.47
CA VAL A 12 20.64 -1.61 -1.32
C VAL A 12 19.23 -2.14 -1.58
N ILE A 13 18.30 -1.80 -0.69
CA ILE A 13 16.88 -2.18 -0.79
C ILE A 13 16.05 -0.91 -0.94
N ILE A 14 15.41 -0.73 -2.10
CA ILE A 14 14.50 0.40 -2.33
C ILE A 14 13.09 -0.01 -1.94
N GLY A 15 12.59 0.60 -0.86
CA GLY A 15 11.29 0.31 -0.26
C GLY A 15 11.40 -0.58 0.99
N MET A 16 11.11 -0.01 2.16
CA MET A 16 11.11 -0.70 3.45
C MET A 16 9.67 -0.96 3.95
N GLY A 17 8.81 -1.41 3.04
CA GLY A 17 7.52 -2.00 3.35
C GLY A 17 7.64 -3.45 3.86
N ASP A 18 6.53 -4.19 3.92
CA ASP A 18 6.51 -5.58 4.43
C ASP A 18 7.58 -6.47 3.77
N THR A 19 7.72 -6.39 2.44
CA THR A 19 8.72 -7.16 1.70
C THR A 19 10.15 -6.69 1.99
N GLY A 20 10.40 -5.36 1.95
CA GLY A 20 11.73 -4.81 2.17
C GLY A 20 12.26 -5.09 3.56
N VAL A 21 11.43 -4.95 4.59
CA VAL A 21 11.79 -5.31 5.98
C VAL A 21 12.13 -6.78 6.10
N LEU A 22 11.31 -7.67 5.50
CA LEU A 22 11.57 -9.12 5.53
C LEU A 22 12.90 -9.47 4.85
N VAL A 23 13.17 -8.90 3.66
CA VAL A 23 14.42 -9.12 2.92
C VAL A 23 15.60 -8.55 3.70
N ALA A 24 15.51 -7.33 4.21
CA ALA A 24 16.56 -6.69 4.99
C ALA A 24 16.97 -7.54 6.22
N THR A 25 16.00 -8.05 6.97
CA THR A 25 16.23 -8.89 8.16
C THR A 25 16.94 -10.21 7.83
N ARG A 26 16.77 -10.72 6.61
CA ARG A 26 17.44 -11.95 6.16
C ARG A 26 18.85 -11.67 5.63
N LEU A 27 18.99 -10.66 4.79
CA LEU A 27 20.25 -10.32 4.13
C LEU A 27 21.25 -9.67 5.06
N SER A 28 20.81 -8.93 6.10
CA SER A 28 21.69 -8.29 7.07
C SER A 28 22.59 -9.25 7.85
N ARG A 29 22.33 -10.54 7.79
CA ARG A 29 23.22 -11.58 8.36
C ARG A 29 24.49 -11.81 7.53
N TYR A 30 24.46 -11.50 6.24
CA TYR A 30 25.50 -11.87 5.26
C TYR A 30 26.11 -10.66 4.56
N PHE A 31 25.37 -9.55 4.45
CA PHE A 31 25.72 -8.35 3.68
C PHE A 31 25.66 -7.10 4.52
N ASN A 32 26.34 -6.05 4.09
CA ASN A 32 25.99 -4.69 4.50
C ASN A 32 24.66 -4.35 3.82
N VAL A 33 23.64 -4.01 4.59
CA VAL A 33 22.31 -3.71 4.05
C VAL A 33 21.95 -2.27 4.30
N ILE A 34 21.60 -1.56 3.23
CA ILE A 34 21.11 -0.20 3.24
C ILE A 34 19.67 -0.22 2.74
N GLY A 35 18.73 0.21 3.57
CA GLY A 35 17.32 0.35 3.23
C GLY A 35 16.96 1.81 2.91
N ILE A 36 16.26 2.03 1.80
CA ILE A 36 15.74 3.36 1.42
C ILE A 36 14.23 3.35 1.61
N SER A 37 13.68 4.30 2.35
CA SER A 37 12.26 4.37 2.64
C SER A 37 11.74 5.80 2.56
N THR A 38 10.62 6.00 1.88
CA THR A 38 9.89 7.27 1.87
C THR A 38 9.09 7.52 3.16
N LYS A 39 9.08 6.54 4.08
CA LYS A 39 8.38 6.63 5.37
C LYS A 39 9.28 6.12 6.49
N PRO A 40 9.29 6.76 7.67
CA PRO A 40 10.10 6.34 8.81
C PRO A 40 9.56 5.10 9.49
N ASN A 41 8.29 4.74 9.21
CA ASN A 41 7.58 3.63 9.80
C ASN A 41 7.27 2.56 8.76
N LEU A 42 7.27 1.30 9.18
CA LEU A 42 6.58 0.26 8.45
C LEU A 42 5.07 0.50 8.61
N VAL A 43 4.45 0.84 7.50
CA VAL A 43 3.01 1.01 7.43
C VAL A 43 2.46 -0.17 6.65
N SER A 44 1.91 -1.16 7.35
CA SER A 44 1.34 -2.33 6.69
C SER A 44 0.17 -1.93 5.81
N GLY A 45 0.22 -2.37 4.57
CA GLY A 45 -0.81 -2.05 3.61
C GLY A 45 -2.02 -2.95 3.63
N GLN A 46 -1.99 -3.93 4.48
CA GLN A 46 -3.13 -4.81 4.73
C GLN A 46 -4.12 -4.11 5.68
N GLU A 47 -5.29 -4.66 5.86
CA GLU A 47 -6.29 -4.17 6.83
C GLU A 47 -6.74 -2.70 6.63
N LEU A 48 -6.88 -2.30 5.38
CA LEU A 48 -7.39 -0.96 5.04
C LEU A 48 -8.71 -0.64 5.75
N GLY A 49 -9.62 -1.59 5.79
CA GLY A 49 -10.91 -1.44 6.46
C GLY A 49 -10.77 -1.18 7.96
N LYS A 50 -9.79 -1.81 8.62
CA LYS A 50 -9.53 -1.59 10.04
C LYS A 50 -9.00 -0.18 10.30
N ARG A 51 -8.07 0.29 9.47
CA ARG A 51 -7.51 1.64 9.59
C ARG A 51 -8.57 2.72 9.52
N LEU A 52 -9.52 2.58 8.59
CA LEU A 52 -10.59 3.55 8.39
C LEU A 52 -11.66 3.50 9.48
N ALA A 53 -11.88 2.32 10.05
CA ALA A 53 -12.89 2.10 11.07
C ALA A 53 -12.36 2.31 12.50
N ASP A 54 -11.07 2.03 12.74
CA ASP A 54 -10.44 2.11 14.07
C ASP A 54 -8.96 2.48 13.93
N LEU A 55 -8.71 3.78 13.87
CA LEU A 55 -7.36 4.33 13.72
C LEU A 55 -6.47 4.00 14.91
N SER A 56 -7.00 3.96 16.14
CA SER A 56 -6.23 3.67 17.34
C SER A 56 -5.68 2.24 17.34
N TRP A 57 -6.52 1.30 16.93
CA TRP A 57 -6.13 -0.10 16.78
C TRP A 57 -5.10 -0.26 15.65
N TRP A 58 -5.31 0.41 14.52
CA TRP A 58 -4.40 0.35 13.39
C TRP A 58 -3.03 0.94 13.74
N ASN A 59 -2.95 2.11 14.36
CA ASN A 59 -1.70 2.71 14.82
C ASN A 59 -0.92 1.79 15.76
N ARG A 60 -1.63 1.05 16.61
CA ARG A 60 -1.01 0.13 17.55
C ARG A 60 -0.37 -1.10 16.89
N TYR A 61 -0.95 -1.61 15.81
CA TYR A 61 -0.57 -2.91 15.25
C TYR A 61 0.03 -2.85 13.84
N TYR A 62 -0.22 -1.80 13.08
CA TYR A 62 0.19 -1.72 11.67
C TYR A 62 1.07 -0.51 11.34
N ASN A 63 1.25 0.42 12.25
CA ASN A 63 2.13 1.57 12.11
C ASN A 63 3.31 1.42 13.08
N THR A 64 4.41 0.83 12.60
CA THR A 64 5.54 0.48 13.47
C THR A 64 6.81 1.20 13.01
N PRO A 65 7.47 2.01 13.87
CA PRO A 65 8.72 2.66 13.51
C PRO A 65 9.79 1.66 13.08
N LEU A 66 10.41 1.87 11.91
CA LEU A 66 11.48 0.99 11.40
C LEU A 66 12.64 0.85 12.38
N ARG A 67 12.99 1.93 13.07
CA ARG A 67 14.01 1.94 14.13
C ARG A 67 13.67 1.06 15.36
N GLY A 68 12.40 0.70 15.52
CA GLY A 68 11.92 -0.17 16.60
C GLY A 68 12.13 -1.66 16.35
N PHE A 69 12.43 -2.06 15.13
CA PHE A 69 12.65 -3.47 14.81
C PHE A 69 14.06 -3.92 15.21
N LYS A 70 14.17 -4.75 16.25
CA LYS A 70 15.45 -5.33 16.67
C LYS A 70 16.17 -6.08 15.56
N ALA A 71 15.42 -6.69 14.65
CA ALA A 71 15.97 -7.42 13.51
C ALA A 71 16.61 -6.51 12.44
N LEU A 72 16.37 -5.21 12.49
CA LEU A 72 16.97 -4.20 11.62
C LEU A 72 18.13 -3.44 12.29
N ALA A 73 18.60 -3.84 13.46
CA ALA A 73 19.65 -3.16 14.19
C ALA A 73 20.99 -3.05 13.44
N ASP A 74 21.25 -3.97 12.52
CA ASP A 74 22.44 -3.98 11.65
C ASP A 74 22.13 -3.49 10.23
N VAL A 75 20.98 -2.85 10.00
CA VAL A 75 20.56 -2.27 8.72
C VAL A 75 20.65 -0.76 8.81
N GLU A 76 21.38 -0.14 7.88
CA GLU A 76 21.38 1.31 7.71
C GLU A 76 20.09 1.72 6.98
N ILE A 77 19.30 2.65 7.53
CA ILE A 77 18.04 3.07 6.93
C ILE A 77 18.07 4.56 6.61
N HIS A 78 17.95 4.88 5.32
CA HIS A 78 17.79 6.24 4.82
C HIS A 78 16.31 6.57 4.67
N HIS A 79 15.85 7.58 5.40
CA HIS A 79 14.53 8.17 5.21
C HIS A 79 14.60 9.15 4.03
N ALA A 80 14.51 8.61 2.84
CA ALA A 80 14.71 9.32 1.59
C ALA A 80 13.89 8.69 0.46
N LYS A 81 13.77 9.40 -0.64
CA LYS A 81 13.16 8.92 -1.88
C LYS A 81 14.25 8.58 -2.89
N ALA A 82 14.18 7.42 -3.51
CA ALA A 82 15.02 7.08 -4.65
C ALA A 82 14.51 7.84 -5.88
N GLU A 83 15.40 8.62 -6.51
CA GLU A 83 15.07 9.41 -7.70
C GLU A 83 15.64 8.80 -8.98
N CYS A 84 16.81 8.13 -8.90
CA CYS A 84 17.43 7.50 -10.06
C CYS A 84 18.32 6.33 -9.65
N VAL A 85 18.32 5.28 -10.47
CA VAL A 85 19.27 4.17 -10.39
C VAL A 85 20.16 4.19 -11.64
N ASP A 86 21.45 4.30 -11.42
CA ASP A 86 22.48 4.13 -12.47
C ASP A 86 23.08 2.72 -12.35
N LEU A 87 22.78 1.87 -13.34
CA LEU A 87 23.27 0.49 -13.39
C LEU A 87 24.73 0.40 -13.82
N ALA A 88 25.23 1.40 -14.56
CA ALA A 88 26.63 1.39 -15.05
C ALA A 88 27.60 1.71 -13.91
N THR A 89 27.26 2.73 -13.10
CA THR A 89 28.05 3.11 -11.92
C THR A 89 27.63 2.35 -10.67
N LYS A 90 26.54 1.59 -10.71
CA LYS A 90 25.93 0.88 -9.58
C LYS A 90 25.66 1.82 -8.39
N THR A 91 24.94 2.90 -8.65
CA THR A 91 24.56 3.88 -7.63
C THR A 91 23.07 4.17 -7.64
N VAL A 92 22.52 4.51 -6.48
CA VAL A 92 21.17 5.04 -6.31
C VAL A 92 21.28 6.48 -5.84
N LEU A 93 20.71 7.41 -6.60
CA LEU A 93 20.51 8.78 -6.16
C LEU A 93 19.27 8.83 -5.26
N VAL A 94 19.43 9.33 -4.05
CA VAL A 94 18.34 9.54 -3.11
C VAL A 94 18.25 10.99 -2.69
N VAL A 95 17.03 11.46 -2.40
CA VAL A 95 16.75 12.81 -1.90
C VAL A 95 16.00 12.69 -0.57
N ASP A 96 16.49 13.37 0.44
CA ASP A 96 15.87 13.40 1.76
C ASP A 96 14.84 14.54 1.92
N GLN A 97 14.27 14.69 3.13
CA GLN A 97 13.28 15.73 3.43
C GLN A 97 13.85 17.16 3.39
N SER A 98 15.17 17.33 3.47
CA SER A 98 15.86 18.62 3.35
C SER A 98 16.19 18.97 1.91
N ASN A 99 15.86 18.10 0.95
CA ASN A 99 16.28 18.10 -0.45
C ASN A 99 17.80 17.91 -0.63
N ASP A 100 18.46 17.29 0.34
CA ASP A 100 19.85 16.90 0.20
C ASP A 100 19.97 15.62 -0.63
N GLU A 101 20.85 15.67 -1.65
CA GLU A 101 21.12 14.56 -2.55
C GLU A 101 22.26 13.68 -2.04
N THR A 102 22.10 12.38 -2.08
CA THR A 102 23.12 11.41 -1.72
C THR A 102 23.19 10.29 -2.77
N LEU A 103 24.41 9.94 -3.20
CA LEU A 103 24.67 8.78 -4.03
C LEU A 103 25.06 7.59 -3.15
N ILE A 104 24.27 6.51 -3.23
CA ILE A 104 24.47 5.28 -2.46
C ILE A 104 24.98 4.18 -3.40
N PRO A 105 26.23 3.70 -3.26
CA PRO A 105 26.76 2.63 -4.07
C PRO A 105 26.21 1.27 -3.63
N PHE A 106 26.10 0.33 -4.57
CA PHE A 106 25.65 -1.03 -4.29
C PHE A 106 26.41 -2.10 -5.12
N ASP A 107 26.54 -3.29 -4.56
CA ASP A 107 26.90 -4.50 -5.31
C ASP A 107 25.64 -5.20 -5.85
N PHE A 108 24.59 -5.21 -5.03
CA PHE A 108 23.27 -5.78 -5.36
C PHE A 108 22.16 -4.79 -5.03
N LEU A 109 21.14 -4.74 -5.87
CA LEU A 109 19.96 -3.91 -5.70
C LEU A 109 18.71 -4.79 -5.58
N VAL A 110 17.90 -4.51 -4.57
CA VAL A 110 16.58 -5.11 -4.37
C VAL A 110 15.50 -4.04 -4.53
N ILE A 111 14.56 -4.28 -5.43
CA ILE A 111 13.43 -3.39 -5.69
C ILE A 111 12.22 -3.93 -4.93
N ALA A 112 11.83 -3.25 -3.86
CA ALA A 112 10.69 -3.57 -3.00
C ALA A 112 9.79 -2.33 -2.78
N SER A 113 9.82 -1.39 -3.73
CA SER A 113 9.13 -0.09 -3.68
C SER A 113 7.61 -0.20 -3.65
N GLY A 114 7.05 -1.33 -4.07
CA GLY A 114 5.62 -1.60 -4.02
C GLY A 114 4.82 -0.83 -5.06
N THR A 115 3.53 -0.65 -4.78
CA THR A 115 2.58 0.00 -5.68
C THR A 115 1.67 0.94 -4.92
N SER A 116 1.19 2.02 -5.54
CA SER A 116 0.00 2.73 -5.09
C SER A 116 -1.26 1.98 -5.53
N ASN A 117 -2.29 2.08 -4.75
CA ASN A 117 -3.60 1.51 -5.07
C ASN A 117 -4.73 2.55 -4.98
N GLY A 118 -4.39 3.83 -5.22
CA GLY A 118 -5.35 4.94 -5.14
C GLY A 118 -5.73 5.35 -3.72
N PHE A 119 -5.26 4.63 -2.71
CA PHE A 119 -5.50 4.94 -1.31
C PHE A 119 -4.28 5.63 -0.66
N TRP A 120 -3.97 5.41 0.57
CA TRP A 120 -2.83 6.05 1.26
C TRP A 120 -1.44 5.55 0.82
N ARG A 121 -1.35 4.46 0.06
CA ARG A 121 -0.10 3.95 -0.49
C ARG A 121 0.34 4.81 -1.66
N ASP A 122 1.35 5.61 -1.43
CA ASP A 122 2.01 6.44 -2.43
C ASP A 122 3.53 6.43 -2.21
N ASP A 123 4.27 7.01 -3.14
CA ASP A 123 5.73 7.14 -3.13
C ASP A 123 6.23 8.50 -2.57
N HIS A 124 5.36 9.28 -1.95
CA HIS A 124 5.75 10.56 -1.37
C HIS A 124 6.62 10.37 -0.13
N LEU A 125 7.67 11.15 -0.07
CA LEU A 125 8.51 11.24 1.12
C LEU A 125 7.76 12.00 2.21
N ARG A 126 7.46 11.34 3.34
CA ARG A 126 6.66 11.92 4.43
C ARG A 126 7.29 11.70 5.78
N SER A 127 7.21 12.72 6.63
CA SER A 127 7.50 12.59 8.05
C SER A 127 6.42 11.77 8.77
N GLU A 128 6.71 11.33 9.99
CA GLU A 128 5.75 10.64 10.86
C GLU A 128 4.50 11.51 11.09
N ALA A 129 4.69 12.79 11.40
CA ALA A 129 3.57 13.74 11.59
C ALA A 129 2.69 13.89 10.36
N GLN A 130 3.26 13.92 9.15
CA GLN A 130 2.49 13.97 7.91
C GLN A 130 1.72 12.68 7.63
N ILE A 131 2.26 11.53 8.05
CA ILE A 131 1.55 10.24 7.97
C ILE A 131 0.36 10.24 8.93
N ASP A 132 0.58 10.62 10.18
CA ASP A 132 -0.47 10.64 11.20
C ASP A 132 -1.58 11.62 10.84
N GLU A 133 -1.23 12.81 10.37
CA GLU A 133 -2.20 13.81 9.89
C GLU A 133 -3.05 13.24 8.73
N ARG A 134 -2.43 12.59 7.75
CA ARG A 134 -3.16 12.01 6.62
C ARG A 134 -4.09 10.89 7.06
N LEU A 135 -3.64 10.03 7.97
CA LEU A 135 -4.46 8.94 8.52
C LEU A 135 -5.67 9.46 9.29
N GLU A 136 -5.48 10.51 10.09
CA GLU A 136 -6.58 11.15 10.81
C GLU A 136 -7.56 11.83 9.85
N GLN A 137 -7.10 12.49 8.81
CA GLN A 137 -7.96 13.08 7.77
C GLN A 137 -8.82 12.01 7.08
N ASP A 138 -8.22 10.89 6.68
CA ASP A 138 -8.95 9.77 6.06
C ASP A 138 -10.00 9.18 7.03
N ALA A 139 -9.64 8.98 8.30
CA ALA A 139 -10.54 8.47 9.33
C ALA A 139 -11.68 9.46 9.64
N ALA A 140 -11.37 10.77 9.71
CA ALA A 140 -12.36 11.82 9.92
C ALA A 140 -13.38 11.87 8.78
N THR A 141 -12.93 11.76 7.52
CA THR A 141 -13.82 11.72 6.36
C THR A 141 -14.86 10.59 6.48
N ILE A 142 -14.44 9.41 6.96
CA ILE A 142 -15.36 8.29 7.18
C ILE A 142 -16.26 8.52 8.39
N ARG A 143 -15.70 9.05 9.48
CA ARG A 143 -16.45 9.33 10.72
C ARG A 143 -17.56 10.34 10.50
N ASP A 144 -17.31 11.36 9.70
CA ASP A 144 -18.23 12.48 9.49
C ASP A 144 -19.26 12.21 8.37
N ALA A 145 -19.04 11.20 7.53
CA ALA A 145 -19.96 10.77 6.48
C ALA A 145 -21.20 10.06 7.05
N ASN A 146 -22.38 10.30 6.47
CA ASN A 146 -23.59 9.50 6.72
C ASN A 146 -23.68 8.31 5.76
N THR A 147 -23.23 8.53 4.52
CA THR A 147 -23.25 7.53 3.45
C THR A 147 -21.82 7.21 3.02
N VAL A 148 -21.46 5.93 3.05
CA VAL A 148 -20.13 5.45 2.64
C VAL A 148 -20.29 4.45 1.50
N ALA A 149 -19.70 4.77 0.36
CA ALA A 149 -19.68 3.90 -0.81
C ALA A 149 -18.30 3.26 -0.98
N ILE A 150 -18.25 1.95 -1.09
CA ILE A 150 -17.04 1.21 -1.42
C ILE A 150 -17.15 0.71 -2.86
N VAL A 151 -16.21 1.08 -3.71
CA VAL A 151 -16.16 0.69 -5.12
C VAL A 151 -15.08 -0.35 -5.32
N GLY A 152 -15.50 -1.57 -5.62
CA GLY A 152 -14.62 -2.72 -5.80
C GLY A 152 -14.90 -3.83 -4.80
N GLY A 153 -15.41 -4.96 -5.29
CA GLY A 153 -15.80 -6.14 -4.49
C GLY A 153 -14.65 -7.09 -4.16
N GLY A 154 -13.39 -6.67 -4.30
CA GLY A 154 -12.22 -7.45 -3.90
C GLY A 154 -12.04 -7.55 -2.38
N PRO A 155 -10.99 -8.27 -1.89
CA PRO A 155 -10.76 -8.45 -0.44
C PRO A 155 -10.68 -7.15 0.35
N CYS A 156 -10.04 -6.12 -0.20
CA CYS A 156 -9.96 -4.80 0.43
C CYS A 156 -11.34 -4.16 0.59
N GLY A 157 -12.15 -4.17 -0.48
CA GLY A 157 -13.49 -3.57 -0.43
C GLY A 157 -14.43 -4.30 0.53
N VAL A 158 -14.40 -5.63 0.53
CA VAL A 158 -15.17 -6.45 1.48
C VAL A 158 -14.75 -6.14 2.93
N SER A 159 -13.43 -6.10 3.19
CA SER A 159 -12.91 -5.75 4.51
C SER A 159 -13.32 -4.33 4.93
N CYS A 160 -13.22 -3.35 4.03
CA CYS A 160 -13.64 -1.97 4.30
C CYS A 160 -15.13 -1.91 4.67
N ALA A 161 -15.99 -2.52 3.85
CA ALA A 161 -17.44 -2.49 4.06
C ALA A 161 -17.84 -3.09 5.42
N LEU A 162 -17.30 -4.27 5.76
CA LEU A 162 -17.60 -4.94 7.02
C LEU A 162 -17.08 -4.15 8.23
N ASN A 163 -15.82 -3.71 8.21
CA ASN A 163 -15.25 -3.02 9.36
C ASN A 163 -15.90 -1.65 9.59
N ILE A 164 -16.19 -0.90 8.53
CA ILE A 164 -16.85 0.40 8.65
C ILE A 164 -18.28 0.21 9.16
N ARG A 165 -19.03 -0.75 8.61
CA ARG A 165 -20.41 -1.02 9.05
C ARG A 165 -20.48 -1.45 10.51
N ARG A 166 -19.53 -2.26 10.97
CA ARG A 166 -19.43 -2.69 12.38
C ARG A 166 -19.05 -1.57 13.33
N ALA A 167 -18.13 -0.69 12.90
CA ALA A 167 -17.69 0.44 13.72
C ALA A 167 -18.73 1.57 13.80
N TYR A 168 -19.53 1.74 12.72
CA TYR A 168 -20.52 2.81 12.58
C TYR A 168 -21.87 2.24 12.14
N PRO A 169 -22.62 1.62 13.07
CA PRO A 169 -23.89 0.96 12.75
C PRO A 169 -25.00 1.90 12.24
N GLU A 170 -24.87 3.20 12.47
CA GLU A 170 -25.80 4.23 12.01
C GLU A 170 -25.60 4.63 10.56
N LYS A 171 -24.43 4.34 9.96
CA LYS A 171 -24.10 4.76 8.59
C LYS A 171 -24.72 3.83 7.54
N MET A 172 -25.08 4.43 6.42
CA MET A 172 -25.44 3.66 5.22
C MET A 172 -24.17 3.27 4.46
N VAL A 173 -23.87 1.98 4.44
CA VAL A 173 -22.67 1.44 3.77
C VAL A 173 -23.08 0.66 2.54
N SER A 174 -22.55 1.04 1.37
CA SER A 174 -22.82 0.43 0.07
C SER A 174 -21.55 -0.15 -0.54
N LEU A 175 -21.62 -1.38 -1.06
CA LEU A 175 -20.53 -2.03 -1.78
C LEU A 175 -20.93 -2.24 -3.25
N TYR A 176 -20.20 -1.62 -4.16
CA TYR A 176 -20.37 -1.77 -5.59
C TYR A 176 -19.37 -2.77 -6.15
N THR A 177 -19.84 -3.82 -6.81
CA THR A 177 -18.99 -4.85 -7.43
C THR A 177 -19.32 -5.01 -8.90
N SER A 178 -18.33 -5.19 -9.75
CA SER A 178 -18.52 -5.39 -11.20
C SER A 178 -19.05 -6.75 -11.56
N GLY A 179 -18.91 -7.75 -10.67
CA GLY A 179 -19.44 -9.09 -10.83
C GLY A 179 -20.79 -9.29 -10.11
N ASP A 180 -21.29 -10.51 -10.16
CA ASP A 180 -22.54 -10.96 -9.51
C ASP A 180 -22.40 -11.07 -7.98
N LEU A 181 -21.22 -11.48 -7.50
CA LEU A 181 -20.87 -11.63 -6.09
C LEU A 181 -19.54 -10.92 -5.79
N PRO A 182 -19.33 -10.52 -4.51
CA PRO A 182 -18.00 -10.04 -4.07
C PRO A 182 -16.94 -11.15 -4.20
N LEU A 183 -15.67 -10.75 -4.03
CA LEU A 183 -14.49 -11.62 -4.10
C LEU A 183 -14.33 -12.34 -5.45
N PRO A 184 -14.27 -11.60 -6.59
CA PRO A 184 -14.04 -12.22 -7.90
C PRO A 184 -12.72 -13.02 -7.89
N GLY A 185 -12.74 -14.21 -8.49
CA GLY A 185 -11.58 -15.11 -8.55
C GLY A 185 -11.35 -15.97 -7.30
N TYR A 186 -12.16 -15.82 -6.26
CA TYR A 186 -12.14 -16.72 -5.10
C TYR A 186 -13.13 -17.87 -5.26
N HIS A 187 -12.98 -18.92 -4.43
CA HIS A 187 -13.88 -20.06 -4.40
C HIS A 187 -15.32 -19.63 -4.09
N ASP A 188 -16.30 -20.25 -4.75
CA ASP A 188 -17.70 -19.82 -4.65
C ASP A 188 -18.27 -19.86 -3.23
N GLU A 189 -17.88 -20.84 -2.42
CA GLU A 189 -18.29 -20.88 -1.01
C GLU A 189 -17.82 -19.65 -0.23
N ALA A 190 -16.58 -19.18 -0.45
CA ALA A 190 -16.06 -17.96 0.18
C ALA A 190 -16.84 -16.73 -0.31
N ARG A 191 -17.12 -16.64 -1.62
CA ARG A 191 -17.89 -15.55 -2.21
C ARG A 191 -19.30 -15.48 -1.62
N GLN A 192 -19.99 -16.61 -1.54
CA GLN A 192 -21.33 -16.72 -0.94
C GLN A 192 -21.32 -16.45 0.56
N TYR A 193 -20.29 -16.92 1.28
CA TYR A 193 -20.13 -16.66 2.71
C TYR A 193 -20.05 -15.16 2.97
N TYR A 194 -19.12 -14.45 2.31
CA TYR A 194 -18.96 -13.02 2.51
C TYR A 194 -20.14 -12.19 1.99
N HIS A 195 -20.85 -12.65 0.95
CA HIS A 195 -22.09 -12.01 0.53
C HIS A 195 -23.16 -12.08 1.65
N ARG A 196 -23.31 -13.24 2.29
CA ARG A 196 -24.24 -13.39 3.43
C ARG A 196 -23.80 -12.55 4.64
N GLU A 197 -22.51 -12.55 4.98
CA GLU A 197 -21.98 -11.74 6.09
C GLU A 197 -22.21 -10.24 5.87
N LEU A 198 -21.89 -9.73 4.69
CA LEU A 198 -22.12 -8.33 4.33
C LEU A 198 -23.60 -7.96 4.45
N THR A 199 -24.48 -8.83 3.92
CA THR A 199 -25.94 -8.61 3.98
C THR A 199 -26.46 -8.66 5.41
N ALA A 200 -26.00 -9.61 6.22
CA ALA A 200 -26.40 -9.75 7.61
C ALA A 200 -25.99 -8.54 8.46
N GLU A 201 -24.82 -7.96 8.17
CA GLU A 201 -24.36 -6.71 8.81
C GLU A 201 -25.08 -5.45 8.27
N GLY A 202 -25.93 -5.60 7.25
CA GLY A 202 -26.69 -4.49 6.67
C GLY A 202 -25.92 -3.66 5.64
N VAL A 203 -24.88 -4.20 5.03
CA VAL A 203 -24.23 -3.59 3.87
C VAL A 203 -25.10 -3.77 2.64
N GLN A 204 -25.36 -2.69 1.90
CA GLN A 204 -26.06 -2.73 0.64
C GLN A 204 -25.11 -3.15 -0.48
N ILE A 205 -25.38 -4.28 -1.14
CA ILE A 205 -24.52 -4.80 -2.21
C ILE A 205 -25.16 -4.51 -3.57
N PHE A 206 -24.42 -3.83 -4.45
CA PHE A 206 -24.81 -3.50 -5.81
C PHE A 206 -23.93 -4.28 -6.80
N SER A 207 -24.47 -5.39 -7.31
CA SER A 207 -23.80 -6.25 -8.28
C SER A 207 -23.89 -5.69 -9.71
N GLY A 208 -22.93 -6.04 -10.58
CA GLY A 208 -22.92 -5.59 -11.98
C GLY A 208 -22.57 -4.11 -12.17
N HIS A 209 -22.05 -3.44 -11.15
CA HIS A 209 -21.73 -2.01 -11.15
C HIS A 209 -20.24 -1.80 -11.34
N ARG A 210 -19.76 -1.78 -12.59
CA ARG A 210 -18.37 -1.42 -12.93
C ARG A 210 -18.26 0.10 -13.05
N ALA A 211 -17.44 0.71 -12.21
CA ALA A 211 -17.14 2.15 -12.29
C ALA A 211 -16.23 2.47 -13.48
N ILE A 212 -16.48 3.60 -14.13
CA ILE A 212 -15.70 4.11 -15.28
C ILE A 212 -14.66 5.14 -14.91
N THR A 213 -14.74 5.72 -13.70
CA THR A 213 -13.78 6.70 -13.19
C THR A 213 -13.34 6.27 -11.79
N GLU A 214 -12.12 6.63 -11.43
CA GLU A 214 -11.57 6.46 -10.09
C GLU A 214 -10.93 7.77 -9.65
N GLU A 215 -11.23 8.19 -8.44
CA GLU A 215 -10.71 9.42 -7.84
C GLU A 215 -9.95 9.12 -6.56
N PRO A 216 -9.18 10.07 -6.01
CA PRO A 216 -8.51 9.89 -4.73
C PRO A 216 -9.49 9.54 -3.61
N SER A 217 -9.15 8.56 -2.80
CA SER A 217 -9.96 8.08 -1.66
C SER A 217 -9.41 8.55 -0.32
N PRO A 218 -10.27 8.74 0.68
CA PRO A 218 -11.72 8.87 0.56
C PRO A 218 -12.11 10.28 0.06
N SER A 219 -13.19 10.36 -0.71
CA SER A 219 -13.69 11.63 -1.24
C SER A 219 -15.22 11.61 -1.31
N ALA A 220 -15.87 12.75 -1.13
CA ALA A 220 -17.28 12.90 -1.46
C ALA A 220 -17.48 13.04 -2.97
N GLY A 221 -18.60 12.61 -3.49
CA GLY A 221 -18.89 12.85 -4.90
C GLY A 221 -19.82 11.84 -5.56
N THR A 222 -19.66 11.73 -6.88
CA THR A 222 -20.50 10.89 -7.75
C THR A 222 -19.69 9.76 -8.37
N ILE A 223 -20.14 8.53 -8.16
CA ILE A 223 -19.64 7.35 -8.85
C ILE A 223 -20.42 7.20 -10.16
N ARG A 224 -19.73 7.03 -11.28
CA ARG A 224 -20.34 6.74 -12.58
C ARG A 224 -20.03 5.31 -12.99
N PHE A 225 -21.02 4.60 -13.52
CA PHE A 225 -20.90 3.21 -13.93
C PHE A 225 -21.04 3.04 -15.44
N GLU A 226 -20.45 1.97 -15.99
CA GLU A 226 -20.55 1.62 -17.42
C GLU A 226 -22.01 1.49 -17.90
N SER A 227 -22.92 1.12 -17.02
CA SER A 227 -24.36 1.05 -17.30
C SER A 227 -25.03 2.41 -17.58
N GLY A 228 -24.32 3.52 -17.38
CA GLY A 228 -24.87 4.88 -17.41
C GLY A 228 -25.53 5.32 -16.08
N GLN A 229 -25.65 4.43 -15.12
CA GLN A 229 -26.13 4.76 -13.78
C GLN A 229 -25.08 5.54 -13.00
N SER A 230 -25.51 6.21 -11.94
CA SER A 230 -24.63 6.91 -11.01
C SER A 230 -25.12 6.76 -9.57
N ALA A 231 -24.18 6.90 -8.63
CA ALA A 231 -24.46 6.94 -7.19
C ALA A 231 -23.70 8.08 -6.55
N VAL A 232 -24.23 8.63 -5.47
CA VAL A 232 -23.61 9.72 -4.69
C VAL A 232 -23.39 9.24 -3.27
N ALA A 233 -22.23 9.59 -2.69
CA ALA A 233 -21.95 9.32 -1.29
C ALA A 233 -21.12 10.44 -0.66
N ASP A 234 -21.24 10.58 0.67
CA ASP A 234 -20.44 11.53 1.45
C ASP A 234 -18.98 11.11 1.54
N ALA A 235 -18.72 9.79 1.49
CA ALA A 235 -17.37 9.24 1.37
C ALA A 235 -17.36 8.06 0.40
N ILE A 236 -16.42 8.08 -0.55
CA ILE A 236 -16.21 7.02 -1.54
C ILE A 236 -14.83 6.42 -1.31
N ILE A 237 -14.77 5.10 -1.17
CA ILE A 237 -13.52 4.35 -1.04
C ILE A 237 -13.31 3.54 -2.31
N TRP A 238 -12.28 3.88 -3.05
CA TRP A 238 -11.91 3.18 -4.27
C TRP A 238 -11.01 1.99 -3.95
N SER A 239 -11.45 0.78 -4.24
CA SER A 239 -10.73 -0.48 -4.05
C SER A 239 -10.81 -1.38 -5.28
N THR A 240 -10.75 -0.76 -6.44
CA THR A 240 -10.91 -1.38 -7.76
C THR A 240 -9.75 -2.29 -8.17
N GLY A 241 -8.63 -2.26 -7.41
CA GLY A 241 -7.45 -3.06 -7.71
C GLY A 241 -6.51 -2.40 -8.73
N ASN A 242 -6.79 -1.17 -9.15
CA ASN A 242 -5.89 -0.40 -9.99
C ASN A 242 -4.57 -0.13 -9.23
N ARG A 243 -3.46 -0.67 -9.74
CA ARG A 243 -2.14 -0.60 -9.11
C ARG A 243 -1.19 0.18 -10.02
N LYS A 244 -0.51 1.17 -9.45
CA LYS A 244 0.55 1.90 -10.13
C LYS A 244 1.87 1.57 -9.44
N PRO A 245 2.85 0.95 -10.13
CA PRO A 245 4.13 0.60 -9.52
C PRO A 245 4.95 1.86 -9.21
N HIS A 246 5.69 1.81 -8.11
CA HIS A 246 6.61 2.87 -7.72
C HIS A 246 8.01 2.57 -8.27
N THR A 247 8.21 2.74 -9.56
CA THR A 247 9.39 2.30 -10.31
C THR A 247 10.02 3.37 -11.18
N ARG A 248 9.53 4.62 -11.11
CA ARG A 248 9.99 5.74 -11.95
C ARG A 248 11.48 6.08 -11.81
N PHE A 249 12.12 5.61 -10.75
CA PHE A 249 13.56 5.75 -10.52
C PHE A 249 14.40 4.75 -11.30
N LEU A 250 13.77 3.77 -11.97
CA LEU A 250 14.44 2.76 -12.78
C LEU A 250 14.49 3.18 -14.25
N PRO A 251 15.52 2.74 -15.00
CA PRO A 251 15.55 2.86 -16.45
C PRO A 251 14.33 2.18 -17.11
N ASP A 252 13.73 2.83 -18.11
CA ASP A 252 12.56 2.31 -18.84
C ASP A 252 12.80 0.92 -19.45
N ALA A 253 14.03 0.62 -19.84
CA ALA A 253 14.41 -0.69 -20.39
C ALA A 253 14.08 -1.87 -19.47
N LEU A 254 14.04 -1.65 -18.16
CA LEU A 254 13.72 -2.65 -17.15
C LEU A 254 12.21 -2.79 -16.88
N LEU A 255 11.39 -1.91 -17.46
CA LEU A 255 9.96 -1.82 -17.18
C LEU A 255 9.13 -2.36 -18.34
N ASP A 256 7.98 -2.96 -18.02
CA ASP A 256 6.95 -3.28 -19.00
C ASP A 256 6.08 -2.04 -19.32
N ASP A 257 5.10 -2.21 -20.21
CA ASP A 257 4.21 -1.13 -20.67
C ASP A 257 3.32 -0.56 -19.55
N GLU A 258 3.14 -1.29 -18.44
CA GLU A 258 2.39 -0.85 -17.27
C GLU A 258 3.30 -0.25 -16.18
N GLY A 259 4.62 -0.25 -16.42
CA GLY A 259 5.63 0.27 -15.50
C GLY A 259 6.10 -0.74 -14.44
N PHE A 260 5.71 -2.00 -14.52
CA PHE A 260 6.24 -3.04 -13.64
C PHE A 260 7.62 -3.50 -14.08
N VAL A 261 8.44 -3.94 -13.11
CA VAL A 261 9.78 -4.47 -13.39
C VAL A 261 9.67 -5.81 -14.09
N LYS A 262 10.33 -5.96 -15.24
CA LYS A 262 10.43 -7.23 -15.95
C LYS A 262 11.32 -8.19 -15.17
N THR A 263 10.80 -9.36 -14.82
CA THR A 263 11.53 -10.35 -14.01
C THR A 263 11.42 -11.75 -14.59
N LYS A 264 12.44 -12.57 -14.31
CA LYS A 264 12.37 -14.03 -14.45
C LYS A 264 11.49 -14.63 -13.32
N ASN A 265 11.19 -15.93 -13.42
CA ASN A 265 10.50 -16.66 -12.35
C ASN A 265 11.27 -16.67 -11.01
N THR A 266 12.58 -16.40 -11.04
CA THR A 266 13.47 -16.27 -9.88
C THR A 266 13.42 -14.88 -9.23
N LEU A 267 12.58 -13.95 -9.74
CA LEU A 267 12.53 -12.54 -9.40
C LEU A 267 13.77 -11.72 -9.77
N GLU A 268 14.68 -12.30 -10.52
CA GLU A 268 15.83 -11.62 -11.13
C GLU A 268 15.34 -10.66 -12.23
N VAL A 269 15.81 -9.41 -12.22
CA VAL A 269 15.46 -8.40 -13.24
C VAL A 269 16.10 -8.80 -14.59
N VAL A 270 15.35 -8.60 -15.69
CA VAL A 270 15.77 -9.01 -17.05
C VAL A 270 16.28 -7.80 -17.82
#